data_6ea4a5a52732bb28b36baa7a7682b504
#
_entry.id   6ea4a5a52732bb28b36baa7a7682b504
#
_cell.length_a   1.000
_cell.length_b   1.000
_cell.length_c   1.000
_cell.angle_alpha   90.00
_cell.angle_beta   90.00
_cell.angle_gamma   90.00
#
_symmetry.space_group_name_H-M   'P 1'
#
loop_
_entity.id
_entity.type
_entity.pdbx_description
1 polymer ?
#
loop_
_entity_poly.entity_id
_entity_poly.type
_entity_poly.pdbx_seq_one_letter_code
_entity_poly.pdbx_strand_id
1 'polypeptide(L)'
;MMEITKKTVVEWLNTVSYAPDPTYIPSDFALDFINFIKMVNGVEGEENKSPVMHYKMLNDVADFQDIINLCHRGSAKTSIFAEYLILYISVYGEIPGFGKIPLGLYVSDSIENGVKNLRKNLEHRWNNSDFLMEYVPHTRFTDVRWEFKNKDGMVTVFKGYGAKTGVRGAKEMGVRPTIALLDDLVSDEDARSPTVIASIEDTVYKAIDYALHPTKRKIIWSGTPFNANDPLYKAVESGAWKVNVYPVCEKFPCTPEEFRGSWE
;
A
#
# COMPACT_ATOMS: atom_id res chain seq x y z
N MET A 1 -17.69 -5.72 25.18
CA MET A 1 -16.96 -6.02 23.92
C MET A 1 -18.05 -6.30 22.89
N MET A 2 -18.20 -5.45 21.88
CA MET A 2 -19.24 -5.63 20.85
C MET A 2 -18.78 -6.76 19.92
N GLU A 3 -19.59 -7.78 19.75
CA GLU A 3 -19.28 -8.91 18.87
C GLU A 3 -19.29 -8.42 17.42
N ILE A 4 -18.13 -8.43 16.76
CA ILE A 4 -17.98 -8.03 15.37
C ILE A 4 -18.46 -9.17 14.49
N THR A 5 -19.67 -9.06 13.97
CA THR A 5 -20.27 -10.04 13.06
C THR A 5 -20.18 -9.57 11.60
N LYS A 6 -20.39 -10.49 10.63
CA LYS A 6 -20.50 -10.11 9.20
C LYS A 6 -21.53 -9.01 8.99
N LYS A 7 -22.62 -9.04 9.76
CA LYS A 7 -23.66 -8.00 9.74
C LYS A 7 -23.10 -6.65 10.19
N THR A 8 -22.28 -6.62 11.24
CA THR A 8 -21.65 -5.39 11.75
C THR A 8 -20.70 -4.76 10.73
N VAL A 9 -19.93 -5.58 10.01
CA VAL A 9 -19.05 -5.08 8.93
C VAL A 9 -19.86 -4.50 7.77
N VAL A 10 -20.91 -5.17 7.33
CA VAL A 10 -21.81 -4.65 6.29
C VAL A 10 -22.53 -3.37 6.72
N GLU A 11 -23.02 -3.31 7.95
CA GLU A 11 -23.63 -2.11 8.52
C GLU A 11 -22.62 -0.96 8.58
N TRP A 12 -21.38 -1.23 9.00
CA TRP A 12 -20.32 -0.24 9.03
C TRP A 12 -19.96 0.25 7.62
N LEU A 13 -19.80 -0.65 6.64
CA LEU A 13 -19.57 -0.30 5.24
C LEU A 13 -20.68 0.60 4.66
N ASN A 14 -21.92 0.42 5.12
CA ASN A 14 -23.06 1.25 4.73
C ASN A 14 -23.13 2.60 5.45
N THR A 15 -22.36 2.80 6.51
CA THR A 15 -22.33 4.09 7.26
C THR A 15 -21.18 5.01 6.84
N VAL A 16 -20.19 4.48 6.09
CA VAL A 16 -19.06 5.28 5.62
C VAL A 16 -19.53 6.13 4.43
N SER A 17 -19.67 7.42 4.62
CA SER A 17 -19.98 8.36 3.54
C SER A 17 -18.72 8.72 2.77
N TYR A 18 -18.73 8.51 1.47
CA TYR A 18 -17.66 8.89 0.54
C TYR A 18 -17.98 10.18 -0.23
N ALA A 19 -19.14 10.76 0.03
CA ALA A 19 -19.50 12.05 -0.55
C ALA A 19 -18.36 13.06 -0.29
N PRO A 20 -18.04 13.92 -1.25
CA PRO A 20 -17.03 14.93 -1.04
C PRO A 20 -17.41 15.74 0.20
N ASP A 21 -16.62 15.59 1.25
CA ASP A 21 -16.76 16.40 2.46
C ASP A 21 -16.13 17.79 2.17
N PRO A 22 -16.93 18.84 2.03
CA PRO A 22 -16.40 20.17 1.73
C PRO A 22 -15.53 20.72 2.86
N THR A 23 -15.54 20.10 4.04
CA THR A 23 -14.72 20.46 5.19
C THR A 23 -13.44 19.64 5.29
N TYR A 24 -13.24 18.66 4.41
CA TYR A 24 -12.06 17.82 4.43
C TYR A 24 -10.79 18.63 4.17
N ILE A 25 -9.85 18.55 5.10
CA ILE A 25 -8.53 19.16 4.99
C ILE A 25 -7.49 18.03 4.97
N PRO A 26 -6.72 17.87 3.88
CA PRO A 26 -5.62 16.91 3.84
C PRO A 26 -4.56 17.18 4.91
N SER A 27 -3.91 16.13 5.40
CA SER A 27 -2.73 16.28 6.25
C SER A 27 -1.55 16.87 5.45
N ASP A 28 -0.60 17.49 6.17
CA ASP A 28 0.63 18.02 5.55
C ASP A 28 1.37 16.91 4.79
N PHE A 29 1.45 15.70 5.36
CA PHE A 29 2.03 14.55 4.69
C PHE A 29 1.33 14.20 3.37
N ALA A 30 -0.01 14.19 3.35
CA ALA A 30 -0.75 13.90 2.13
C ALA A 30 -0.51 14.96 1.04
N LEU A 31 -0.44 16.24 1.43
CA LEU A 31 -0.12 17.33 0.52
C LEU A 31 1.30 17.20 -0.03
N ASP A 32 2.28 16.98 0.82
CA ASP A 32 3.68 16.79 0.43
C ASP A 32 3.87 15.59 -0.48
N PHE A 33 3.19 14.49 -0.18
CA PHE A 33 3.25 13.29 -1.00
C PHE A 33 2.64 13.48 -2.40
N ILE A 34 1.49 14.14 -2.51
CA ILE A 34 0.91 14.44 -3.82
C ILE A 34 1.79 15.42 -4.60
N ASN A 35 2.41 16.41 -3.96
CA ASN A 35 3.40 17.27 -4.58
C ASN A 35 4.62 16.49 -5.05
N PHE A 36 5.09 15.52 -4.25
CA PHE A 36 6.15 14.60 -4.65
C PHE A 36 5.78 13.82 -5.91
N ILE A 37 4.55 13.27 -6.01
CA ILE A 37 4.07 12.59 -7.23
C ILE A 37 4.18 13.52 -8.45
N LYS A 38 3.79 14.78 -8.31
CA LYS A 38 3.89 15.78 -9.39
C LYS A 38 5.35 16.03 -9.78
N MET A 39 6.25 16.17 -8.82
CA MET A 39 7.68 16.35 -9.10
C MET A 39 8.27 15.14 -9.84
N VAL A 40 7.89 13.93 -9.45
CA VAL A 40 8.34 12.70 -10.12
C VAL A 40 7.86 12.63 -11.57
N ASN A 41 6.62 13.04 -11.84
CA ASN A 41 6.04 12.97 -13.18
C ASN A 41 6.34 14.21 -14.05
N GLY A 42 6.93 15.25 -13.49
CA GLY A 42 7.28 16.48 -14.22
C GLY A 42 6.05 17.15 -14.85
N VAL A 43 6.17 17.55 -16.10
CA VAL A 43 5.10 18.26 -16.84
C VAL A 43 3.79 17.46 -16.88
N GLU A 44 3.87 16.14 -17.08
CA GLU A 44 2.68 15.27 -17.05
C GLU A 44 1.99 15.26 -15.68
N GLY A 45 2.74 15.48 -14.60
CA GLY A 45 2.20 15.55 -13.24
C GLY A 45 1.37 16.80 -12.96
N GLU A 46 1.63 17.89 -13.66
CA GLU A 46 0.86 19.13 -13.52
C GLU A 46 -0.53 19.04 -14.14
N GLU A 47 -0.68 18.27 -15.21
CA GLU A 47 -1.93 18.08 -15.94
C GLU A 47 -2.90 17.10 -15.23
N ASN A 48 -2.37 16.17 -14.45
CA ASN A 48 -3.14 15.13 -13.79
C ASN A 48 -3.54 15.53 -12.38
N LYS A 49 -4.85 15.54 -12.10
CA LYS A 49 -5.38 15.76 -10.76
C LYS A 49 -5.44 14.45 -9.97
N SER A 50 -4.98 14.48 -8.74
CA SER A 50 -5.18 13.36 -7.82
C SER A 50 -6.56 13.43 -7.19
N PRO A 51 -7.35 12.35 -7.18
CA PRO A 51 -8.66 12.33 -6.54
C PRO A 51 -8.53 12.47 -5.02
N VAL A 52 -9.58 12.99 -4.39
CA VAL A 52 -9.62 13.23 -2.93
C VAL A 52 -9.35 11.95 -2.13
N MET A 53 -9.76 10.80 -2.64
CA MET A 53 -9.49 9.52 -1.98
C MET A 53 -7.99 9.25 -1.77
N HIS A 54 -7.11 9.68 -2.68
CA HIS A 54 -5.66 9.49 -2.51
C HIS A 54 -5.11 10.30 -1.32
N TYR A 55 -5.61 11.51 -1.10
CA TYR A 55 -5.25 12.29 0.10
C TYR A 55 -5.75 11.60 1.38
N LYS A 56 -6.97 11.07 1.38
CA LYS A 56 -7.52 10.31 2.52
C LYS A 56 -6.71 9.04 2.81
N MET A 57 -6.32 8.30 1.78
CA MET A 57 -5.42 7.13 1.90
C MET A 57 -4.10 7.50 2.57
N LEU A 58 -3.53 8.64 2.21
CA LEU A 58 -2.22 9.10 2.69
C LEU A 58 -2.28 9.66 4.10
N ASN A 59 -3.38 10.27 4.52
CA ASN A 59 -3.51 10.79 5.89
C ASN A 59 -3.20 9.71 6.93
N ASP A 60 -3.70 8.51 6.74
CA ASP A 60 -3.54 7.42 7.71
C ASP A 60 -2.13 6.81 7.69
N VAL A 61 -1.37 6.98 6.60
CA VAL A 61 0.01 6.46 6.49
C VAL A 61 0.93 7.08 7.55
N ALA A 62 0.77 8.35 7.86
CA ALA A 62 1.56 8.99 8.90
C ALA A 62 1.09 8.59 10.32
N ASP A 63 -0.22 8.49 10.53
CA ASP A 63 -0.83 8.44 11.86
C ASP A 63 -0.93 7.02 12.44
N PHE A 64 -1.07 5.98 11.62
CA PHE A 64 -1.34 4.62 12.07
C PHE A 64 -0.22 3.64 11.70
N GLN A 65 -0.02 2.61 12.56
CA GLN A 65 1.01 1.59 12.33
C GLN A 65 0.55 0.52 11.34
N ASP A 66 -0.66 0.00 11.52
CA ASP A 66 -1.19 -1.11 10.74
C ASP A 66 -2.49 -0.67 10.06
N ILE A 67 -2.46 -0.57 8.72
CA ILE A 67 -3.53 0.00 7.90
C ILE A 67 -4.00 -1.02 6.88
N ILE A 68 -5.33 -1.13 6.74
CA ILE A 68 -5.97 -1.85 5.64
C ILE A 68 -6.70 -0.85 4.74
N ASN A 69 -6.47 -0.98 3.44
CA ASN A 69 -7.19 -0.24 2.41
C ASN A 69 -7.93 -1.22 1.50
N LEU A 70 -9.24 -1.32 1.70
CA LEU A 70 -10.14 -2.02 0.78
C LEU A 70 -10.46 -1.08 -0.38
N CYS A 71 -9.95 -1.41 -1.55
CA CYS A 71 -10.07 -0.54 -2.71
C CYS A 71 -10.74 -1.28 -3.88
N HIS A 72 -11.48 -0.56 -4.70
CA HIS A 72 -11.94 -1.09 -5.98
C HIS A 72 -10.79 -1.24 -6.98
N ARG A 73 -10.98 -2.04 -8.02
CA ARG A 73 -10.04 -2.12 -9.15
C ARG A 73 -9.99 -0.76 -9.87
N GLY A 74 -8.78 -0.32 -10.25
CA GLY A 74 -8.57 0.98 -10.88
C GLY A 74 -8.41 2.16 -9.91
N SER A 75 -8.43 1.93 -8.59
CA SER A 75 -8.21 2.97 -7.56
C SER A 75 -6.77 3.50 -7.48
N ALA A 76 -5.86 3.01 -8.31
CA ALA A 76 -4.42 3.30 -8.28
C ALA A 76 -3.72 2.98 -6.94
N LYS A 77 -4.28 2.05 -6.12
CA LYS A 77 -3.71 1.66 -4.82
C LYS A 77 -2.25 1.22 -4.90
N THR A 78 -1.92 0.37 -5.89
CA THR A 78 -0.53 -0.08 -6.15
C THR A 78 0.38 1.09 -6.47
N SER A 79 -0.07 2.04 -7.30
CA SER A 79 0.71 3.24 -7.61
C SER A 79 0.98 4.07 -6.36
N ILE A 80 -0.02 4.32 -5.51
CA ILE A 80 0.13 5.13 -4.30
C ILE A 80 0.95 4.40 -3.23
N PHE A 81 0.54 3.19 -2.83
CA PHE A 81 1.10 2.51 -1.66
C PHE A 81 2.31 1.64 -1.94
N ALA A 82 2.59 1.32 -3.21
CA ALA A 82 3.81 0.60 -3.57
C ALA A 82 4.76 1.48 -4.39
N GLU A 83 4.41 1.89 -5.61
CA GLU A 83 5.35 2.62 -6.47
C GLU A 83 5.80 3.94 -5.84
N TYR A 84 4.88 4.90 -5.64
CA TYR A 84 5.26 6.24 -5.16
C TYR A 84 5.70 6.23 -3.70
N LEU A 85 5.15 5.37 -2.85
CA LEU A 85 5.59 5.31 -1.45
C LEU A 85 7.03 4.78 -1.33
N ILE A 86 7.41 3.78 -2.11
CA ILE A 86 8.80 3.30 -2.17
C ILE A 86 9.73 4.41 -2.69
N LEU A 87 9.33 5.12 -3.75
CA LEU A 87 10.11 6.23 -4.29
C LEU A 87 10.22 7.40 -3.30
N TYR A 88 9.13 7.74 -2.61
CA TYR A 88 9.13 8.74 -1.54
C TYR A 88 10.14 8.38 -0.45
N ILE A 89 10.06 7.15 0.05
CA ILE A 89 11.00 6.64 1.06
C ILE A 89 12.44 6.62 0.51
N SER A 90 12.63 6.35 -0.78
CA SER A 90 13.96 6.35 -1.39
C SER A 90 14.59 7.74 -1.44
N VAL A 91 13.78 8.79 -1.61
CA VAL A 91 14.24 10.20 -1.62
C VAL A 91 14.48 10.70 -0.20
N TYR A 92 13.51 10.54 0.69
CA TYR A 92 13.56 11.15 2.03
C TYR A 92 14.12 10.22 3.12
N GLY A 93 14.18 8.92 2.86
CA GLY A 93 14.68 7.90 3.80
C GLY A 93 13.74 7.59 4.96
N GLU A 94 12.60 8.28 5.04
CA GLU A 94 11.66 8.16 6.17
C GLU A 94 10.21 8.47 5.77
N ILE A 95 9.30 8.15 6.67
CA ILE A 95 7.92 8.66 6.66
C ILE A 95 7.78 9.58 7.88
N PRO A 96 7.26 10.81 7.71
CA PRO A 96 6.98 11.72 8.82
C PRO A 96 6.16 11.04 9.92
N GLY A 97 6.51 11.30 11.18
CA GLY A 97 5.87 10.65 12.34
C GLY A 97 6.33 9.22 12.63
N PHE A 98 6.73 8.46 11.60
CA PHE A 98 7.25 7.10 11.77
C PHE A 98 8.80 7.05 11.84
N GLY A 99 9.48 7.88 11.06
CA GLY A 99 10.94 8.01 11.00
C GLY A 99 11.60 7.07 10.00
N LYS A 100 12.93 6.88 10.11
CA LYS A 100 13.80 6.24 9.11
C LYS A 100 13.39 4.81 8.77
N ILE A 101 13.47 4.48 7.46
CA ILE A 101 13.14 3.18 6.87
C ILE A 101 14.35 2.66 6.07
N PRO A 102 15.32 2.00 6.73
CA PRO A 102 16.48 1.44 6.03
C PRO A 102 16.15 0.18 5.24
N LEU A 103 15.12 -0.57 5.65
CA LEU A 103 14.71 -1.82 5.01
C LEU A 103 13.20 -1.97 5.06
N GLY A 104 12.60 -2.25 3.90
CA GLY A 104 11.19 -2.53 3.72
C GLY A 104 10.94 -3.85 3.01
N LEU A 105 9.71 -4.36 3.13
CA LEU A 105 9.18 -5.51 2.41
C LEU A 105 8.10 -5.05 1.45
N TYR A 106 8.06 -5.66 0.28
CA TYR A 106 6.92 -5.64 -0.62
C TYR A 106 6.44 -7.07 -0.85
N VAL A 107 5.17 -7.31 -0.63
CA VAL A 107 4.57 -8.66 -0.81
C VAL A 107 3.37 -8.53 -1.73
N SER A 108 3.32 -9.36 -2.76
CA SER A 108 2.19 -9.43 -3.68
C SER A 108 1.80 -10.90 -3.94
N ASP A 109 0.81 -11.14 -4.78
CA ASP A 109 0.34 -12.50 -5.11
C ASP A 109 1.48 -13.44 -5.50
N SER A 110 2.39 -12.96 -6.33
CA SER A 110 3.51 -13.74 -6.85
C SER A 110 4.74 -12.89 -7.16
N ILE A 111 5.90 -13.54 -7.26
CA ILE A 111 7.13 -12.89 -7.69
C ILE A 111 7.02 -12.46 -9.15
N GLU A 112 6.48 -13.31 -10.02
CA GLU A 112 6.45 -13.06 -11.46
C GLU A 112 5.51 -11.92 -11.84
N ASN A 113 4.30 -11.93 -11.32
CA ASN A 113 3.27 -10.94 -11.69
C ASN A 113 3.33 -9.65 -10.86
N GLY A 114 3.44 -9.76 -9.53
CA GLY A 114 3.43 -8.59 -8.65
C GLY A 114 4.81 -7.96 -8.51
N VAL A 115 5.77 -8.72 -7.96
CA VAL A 115 7.08 -8.20 -7.55
C VAL A 115 7.89 -7.70 -8.75
N LYS A 116 8.02 -8.50 -9.81
CA LYS A 116 8.79 -8.11 -11.01
C LYS A 116 8.14 -6.97 -11.78
N ASN A 117 6.80 -6.89 -11.79
CA ASN A 117 6.12 -5.78 -12.44
C ASN A 117 6.33 -4.47 -11.68
N LEU A 118 6.22 -4.50 -10.34
CA LEU A 118 6.54 -3.31 -9.53
C LEU A 118 8.00 -2.87 -9.73
N ARG A 119 8.95 -3.82 -9.74
CA ARG A 119 10.36 -3.50 -10.04
C ARG A 119 10.52 -2.76 -11.37
N LYS A 120 9.87 -3.25 -12.43
CA LYS A 120 9.93 -2.61 -13.76
C LYS A 120 9.35 -1.19 -13.71
N ASN A 121 8.25 -0.99 -13.00
CA ASN A 121 7.62 0.32 -12.87
C ASN A 121 8.52 1.29 -12.09
N LEU A 122 9.12 0.86 -10.97
CA LEU A 122 10.06 1.67 -10.20
C LEU A 122 11.28 2.09 -11.04
N GLU A 123 11.88 1.14 -11.77
CA GLU A 123 13.01 1.38 -12.65
C GLU A 123 12.64 2.32 -13.81
N HIS A 124 11.45 2.14 -14.40
CA HIS A 124 10.94 3.02 -15.46
C HIS A 124 10.75 4.45 -14.95
N ARG A 125 10.09 4.64 -13.80
CA ARG A 125 9.89 5.98 -13.23
C ARG A 125 11.22 6.65 -12.88
N TRP A 126 12.15 5.90 -12.29
CA TRP A 126 13.47 6.44 -11.97
C TRP A 126 14.22 6.89 -13.23
N ASN A 127 14.22 6.09 -14.30
CA ASN A 127 14.88 6.39 -15.56
C ASN A 127 14.25 7.56 -16.33
N ASN A 128 13.02 7.93 -16.04
CA ASN A 128 12.26 8.98 -16.76
C ASN A 128 11.93 10.20 -15.87
N SER A 129 12.57 10.34 -14.71
CA SER A 129 12.36 11.46 -13.81
C SER A 129 13.68 12.12 -13.45
N ASP A 130 13.92 13.32 -13.98
CA ASP A 130 15.10 14.13 -13.64
C ASP A 130 15.17 14.38 -12.12
N PHE A 131 14.01 14.60 -11.50
CA PHE A 131 13.90 14.75 -10.05
C PHE A 131 14.42 13.51 -9.31
N LEU A 132 14.00 12.31 -9.70
CA LEU A 132 14.46 11.09 -9.04
C LEU A 132 15.94 10.82 -9.29
N MET A 133 16.45 11.07 -10.50
CA MET A 133 17.87 10.90 -10.82
C MET A 133 18.75 11.88 -10.03
N GLU A 134 18.27 13.11 -9.78
CA GLU A 134 18.99 14.08 -8.95
C GLU A 134 19.00 13.67 -7.46
N TYR A 135 17.83 13.30 -6.92
CA TYR A 135 17.68 13.05 -5.48
C TYR A 135 18.07 11.63 -5.04
N VAL A 136 18.06 10.67 -5.96
CA VAL A 136 18.47 9.27 -5.76
C VAL A 136 19.46 8.87 -6.85
N PRO A 137 20.71 9.40 -6.81
CA PRO A 137 21.68 9.23 -7.88
C PRO A 137 22.17 7.80 -8.07
N HIS A 138 21.95 6.91 -7.13
CA HIS A 138 22.40 5.52 -7.23
C HIS A 138 21.27 4.55 -6.89
N THR A 139 20.97 3.66 -7.84
CA THR A 139 20.01 2.58 -7.67
C THR A 139 20.60 1.24 -8.10
N ARG A 140 20.11 0.17 -7.50
CA ARG A 140 20.40 -1.19 -7.93
C ARG A 140 19.14 -2.03 -7.90
N PHE A 141 18.67 -2.44 -9.07
CA PHE A 141 17.49 -3.29 -9.22
C PHE A 141 17.88 -4.73 -9.54
N THR A 142 17.42 -5.67 -8.72
CA THR A 142 17.34 -7.10 -9.05
C THR A 142 15.87 -7.51 -9.08
N ASP A 143 15.56 -8.73 -9.47
CA ASP A 143 14.16 -9.20 -9.56
C ASP A 143 13.38 -9.05 -8.24
N VAL A 144 14.05 -9.23 -7.11
CA VAL A 144 13.41 -9.25 -5.79
C VAL A 144 14.08 -8.37 -4.73
N ARG A 145 15.05 -7.55 -5.11
CA ARG A 145 15.75 -6.65 -4.21
C ARG A 145 16.08 -5.34 -4.90
N TRP A 146 15.64 -4.25 -4.32
CA TRP A 146 15.80 -2.90 -4.87
C TRP A 146 16.51 -2.02 -3.84
N GLU A 147 17.61 -1.44 -4.23
CA GLU A 147 18.43 -0.57 -3.40
C GLU A 147 18.47 0.83 -3.98
N PHE A 148 18.29 1.80 -3.11
CA PHE A 148 18.29 3.22 -3.42
C PHE A 148 19.26 3.92 -2.48
N LYS A 149 20.15 4.73 -3.03
CA LYS A 149 21.01 5.62 -2.24
C LYS A 149 20.71 7.06 -2.64
N ASN A 150 20.16 7.83 -1.70
CA ASN A 150 19.81 9.22 -1.95
C ASN A 150 21.06 10.12 -1.92
N LYS A 151 20.86 11.39 -2.32
CA LYS A 151 21.93 12.40 -2.37
C LYS A 151 22.61 12.66 -1.03
N ASP A 152 21.91 12.42 0.09
CA ASP A 152 22.44 12.57 1.44
C ASP A 152 23.22 11.32 1.91
N GLY A 153 23.36 10.32 1.03
CA GLY A 153 24.08 9.08 1.29
C GLY A 153 23.30 8.02 2.07
N MET A 154 22.01 8.27 2.34
CA MET A 154 21.15 7.30 3.02
C MET A 154 20.79 6.17 2.06
N VAL A 155 20.90 4.93 2.55
CA VAL A 155 20.55 3.73 1.78
C VAL A 155 19.24 3.17 2.28
N THR A 156 18.30 2.96 1.36
CA THR A 156 17.03 2.26 1.59
C THR A 156 16.98 1.03 0.70
N VAL A 157 16.58 -0.10 1.27
CA VAL A 157 16.42 -1.36 0.54
C VAL A 157 14.98 -1.85 0.66
N PHE A 158 14.41 -2.32 -0.45
CA PHE A 158 13.16 -3.07 -0.44
C PHE A 158 13.39 -4.48 -0.97
N LYS A 159 12.74 -5.46 -0.33
CA LYS A 159 12.73 -6.87 -0.75
C LYS A 159 11.33 -7.31 -1.13
N GLY A 160 11.20 -7.90 -2.32
CA GLY A 160 9.96 -8.42 -2.85
C GLY A 160 9.75 -9.91 -2.55
N TYR A 161 8.53 -10.29 -2.19
CA TYR A 161 8.13 -11.66 -1.90
C TYR A 161 6.77 -11.97 -2.52
N GLY A 162 6.57 -13.23 -2.90
CA GLY A 162 5.26 -13.76 -3.24
C GLY A 162 4.53 -14.27 -2.00
N ALA A 163 3.25 -13.96 -1.86
CA ALA A 163 2.45 -14.32 -0.69
C ALA A 163 2.39 -15.83 -0.42
N LYS A 164 2.46 -16.65 -1.48
CA LYS A 164 2.43 -18.13 -1.38
C LYS A 164 3.78 -18.75 -1.02
N THR A 165 4.88 -18.04 -1.22
CA THR A 165 6.23 -18.57 -0.98
C THR A 165 6.76 -18.27 0.42
N GLY A 166 6.04 -17.43 1.16
CA GLY A 166 6.41 -16.97 2.50
C GLY A 166 7.59 -15.98 2.50
N VAL A 167 7.76 -15.30 3.62
CA VAL A 167 8.82 -14.29 3.83
C VAL A 167 9.94 -14.91 4.65
N ARG A 168 11.04 -15.28 3.97
CA ARG A 168 12.24 -15.84 4.62
C ARG A 168 13.46 -14.99 4.32
N GLY A 169 14.41 -14.91 5.27
CA GLY A 169 15.65 -14.15 5.07
C GLY A 169 15.42 -12.64 4.89
N ALA A 170 14.38 -12.10 5.49
CA ALA A 170 14.03 -10.68 5.37
C ALA A 170 15.10 -9.76 5.96
N LYS A 171 15.76 -10.19 7.05
CA LYS A 171 16.85 -9.44 7.67
C LYS A 171 18.01 -9.23 6.69
N GLU A 172 18.56 -8.01 6.67
CA GLU A 172 19.69 -7.66 5.83
C GLU A 172 20.69 -6.79 6.60
N MET A 173 21.98 -7.12 6.47
CA MET A 173 23.08 -6.42 7.19
C MET A 173 22.81 -6.18 8.69
N GLY A 174 22.19 -7.15 9.33
CA GLY A 174 21.83 -7.02 10.75
C GLY A 174 20.53 -6.28 11.03
N VAL A 175 19.92 -5.62 10.05
CA VAL A 175 18.71 -4.81 10.17
C VAL A 175 17.46 -5.64 9.87
N ARG A 176 16.40 -5.47 10.68
CA ARG A 176 15.07 -6.00 10.38
C ARG A 176 14.26 -4.98 9.61
N PRO A 177 13.37 -5.41 8.69
CA PRO A 177 12.45 -4.51 8.01
C PRO A 177 11.59 -3.75 9.02
N THR A 178 11.32 -2.47 8.73
CA THR A 178 10.46 -1.64 9.56
C THR A 178 9.10 -1.35 8.91
N ILE A 179 8.98 -1.59 7.60
CA ILE A 179 7.73 -1.45 6.86
C ILE A 179 7.47 -2.69 6.01
N ALA A 180 6.20 -3.08 5.90
CA ALA A 180 5.73 -4.06 4.93
C ALA A 180 4.57 -3.47 4.12
N LEU A 181 4.70 -3.50 2.80
CA LEU A 181 3.69 -3.10 1.84
C LEU A 181 3.10 -4.36 1.23
N LEU A 182 1.82 -4.63 1.51
CA LEU A 182 1.10 -5.81 1.05
C LEU A 182 0.10 -5.36 -0.01
N ASP A 183 0.24 -5.88 -1.23
CA ASP A 183 -0.53 -5.42 -2.38
C ASP A 183 -1.13 -6.59 -3.15
N ASP A 184 -2.46 -6.65 -3.21
CA ASP A 184 -3.24 -7.68 -3.93
C ASP A 184 -2.68 -9.10 -3.72
N LEU A 185 -2.66 -9.59 -2.46
CA LEU A 185 -2.05 -10.87 -2.09
C LEU A 185 -2.76 -12.09 -2.66
N VAL A 186 -4.02 -11.95 -3.04
CA VAL A 186 -4.89 -13.01 -3.54
C VAL A 186 -5.21 -12.76 -5.01
N SER A 187 -4.99 -13.75 -5.86
CA SER A 187 -5.45 -13.73 -7.25
C SER A 187 -6.86 -14.33 -7.40
N ASP A 188 -7.49 -14.14 -8.56
CA ASP A 188 -8.79 -14.76 -8.89
C ASP A 188 -8.77 -16.28 -8.77
N GLU A 189 -7.64 -16.92 -9.07
CA GLU A 189 -7.43 -18.37 -8.95
C GLU A 189 -7.29 -18.77 -7.48
N ASP A 190 -6.48 -18.05 -6.72
CA ASP A 190 -6.22 -18.31 -5.30
C ASP A 190 -7.48 -18.23 -4.45
N ALA A 191 -8.37 -17.29 -4.76
CA ALA A 191 -9.64 -17.08 -4.05
C ALA A 191 -10.57 -18.32 -4.05
N ARG A 192 -10.33 -19.27 -4.96
CA ARG A 192 -11.09 -20.52 -5.09
C ARG A 192 -10.51 -21.67 -4.26
N SER A 193 -9.30 -21.51 -3.73
CA SER A 193 -8.58 -22.57 -3.01
C SER A 193 -8.46 -22.26 -1.51
N PRO A 194 -9.22 -22.93 -0.63
CA PRO A 194 -9.10 -22.71 0.82
C PRO A 194 -7.69 -22.95 1.37
N THR A 195 -6.96 -23.90 0.79
CA THR A 195 -5.59 -24.23 1.20
C THR A 195 -4.62 -23.09 0.86
N VAL A 196 -4.76 -22.48 -0.32
CA VAL A 196 -3.94 -21.33 -0.73
C VAL A 196 -4.27 -20.12 0.15
N ILE A 197 -5.54 -19.86 0.41
CA ILE A 197 -5.99 -18.79 1.32
C ILE A 197 -5.36 -18.95 2.70
N ALA A 198 -5.41 -20.16 3.28
CA ALA A 198 -4.77 -20.43 4.58
C ALA A 198 -3.25 -20.20 4.55
N SER A 199 -2.58 -20.55 3.45
CA SER A 199 -1.13 -20.30 3.28
C SER A 199 -0.81 -18.81 3.22
N ILE A 200 -1.66 -18.01 2.55
CA ILE A 200 -1.51 -16.54 2.50
C ILE A 200 -1.73 -15.93 3.89
N GLU A 201 -2.75 -16.38 4.62
CA GLU A 201 -2.97 -15.97 6.01
C GLU A 201 -1.75 -16.25 6.90
N ASP A 202 -1.18 -17.44 6.81
CA ASP A 202 0.04 -17.81 7.54
C ASP A 202 1.23 -16.92 7.16
N THR A 203 1.34 -16.52 5.88
CA THR A 203 2.37 -15.58 5.44
C THR A 203 2.19 -14.22 6.10
N VAL A 204 0.98 -13.67 6.14
CA VAL A 204 0.72 -12.36 6.75
C VAL A 204 0.93 -12.41 8.26
N TYR A 205 0.23 -13.30 8.96
CA TYR A 205 0.18 -13.26 10.43
C TYR A 205 1.37 -13.93 11.13
N LYS A 206 2.10 -14.81 10.43
CA LYS A 206 3.26 -15.48 10.99
C LYS A 206 4.55 -15.01 10.36
N ALA A 207 4.67 -15.07 9.02
CA ALA A 207 5.95 -14.81 8.39
C ALA A 207 6.30 -13.32 8.38
N ILE A 208 5.38 -12.44 7.97
CA ILE A 208 5.62 -10.99 7.88
C ILE A 208 5.73 -10.38 9.28
N ASP A 209 4.80 -10.70 10.15
CA ASP A 209 4.76 -10.16 11.52
C ASP A 209 6.09 -10.44 12.26
N TYR A 210 6.58 -11.67 12.19
CA TYR A 210 7.85 -12.03 12.82
C TYR A 210 9.10 -11.54 12.07
N ALA A 211 9.00 -11.23 10.78
CA ALA A 211 10.11 -10.69 10.01
C ALA A 211 10.39 -9.23 10.36
N LEU A 212 9.36 -8.47 10.68
CA LEU A 212 9.45 -7.04 10.99
C LEU A 212 10.18 -6.75 12.31
N HIS A 213 10.58 -5.51 12.46
CA HIS A 213 11.17 -5.02 13.71
C HIS A 213 10.13 -5.09 14.85
N PRO A 214 10.48 -5.61 16.03
CA PRO A 214 9.49 -5.91 17.08
C PRO A 214 8.74 -4.71 17.64
N THR A 215 9.37 -3.52 17.62
CA THR A 215 8.80 -2.30 18.23
C THR A 215 8.59 -1.17 17.23
N LYS A 216 9.38 -1.12 16.14
CA LYS A 216 9.27 -0.10 15.09
C LYS A 216 8.82 -0.75 13.79
N ARG A 217 7.53 -0.90 13.63
CA ARG A 217 6.95 -1.55 12.46
C ARG A 217 5.74 -0.82 11.93
N LYS A 218 5.50 -0.95 10.64
CA LYS A 218 4.31 -0.46 9.94
C LYS A 218 3.92 -1.47 8.88
N ILE A 219 2.63 -1.79 8.80
CA ILE A 219 2.08 -2.63 7.73
C ILE A 219 1.00 -1.82 6.99
N ILE A 220 1.13 -1.71 5.68
CA ILE A 220 0.11 -1.14 4.81
C ILE A 220 -0.37 -2.25 3.88
N TRP A 221 -1.59 -2.70 4.08
CA TRP A 221 -2.20 -3.76 3.29
C TRP A 221 -3.30 -3.20 2.41
N SER A 222 -3.11 -3.26 1.12
CA SER A 222 -4.05 -2.76 0.12
C SER A 222 -4.50 -3.90 -0.79
N GLY A 223 -5.77 -3.93 -1.10
CA GLY A 223 -6.29 -4.97 -1.97
C GLY A 223 -7.75 -4.77 -2.34
N THR A 224 -8.19 -5.60 -3.30
CA THR A 224 -9.59 -5.73 -3.69
C THR A 224 -10.06 -7.12 -3.25
N PRO A 225 -10.89 -7.24 -2.22
CA PRO A 225 -11.32 -8.55 -1.71
C PRO A 225 -12.24 -9.25 -2.73
N PHE A 226 -12.06 -10.56 -2.89
CA PHE A 226 -12.84 -11.37 -3.84
C PHE A 226 -14.10 -11.97 -3.20
N ASN A 227 -14.03 -12.37 -1.94
CA ASN A 227 -15.14 -13.00 -1.21
C ASN A 227 -14.92 -12.91 0.31
N ALA A 228 -15.87 -13.39 1.09
CA ALA A 228 -15.84 -13.36 2.55
C ALA A 228 -14.72 -14.22 3.19
N ASN A 229 -14.08 -15.12 2.43
CA ASN A 229 -12.96 -15.94 2.92
C ASN A 229 -11.60 -15.29 2.59
N ASP A 230 -11.59 -14.16 1.89
CA ASP A 230 -10.37 -13.43 1.58
C ASP A 230 -9.64 -13.02 2.88
N PRO A 231 -8.33 -13.25 2.98
CA PRO A 231 -7.54 -12.87 4.15
C PRO A 231 -7.66 -11.40 4.52
N LEU A 232 -7.77 -10.51 3.52
CA LEU A 232 -7.96 -9.08 3.73
C LEU A 232 -9.30 -8.80 4.43
N TYR A 233 -10.37 -9.51 4.03
CA TYR A 233 -11.68 -9.37 4.64
C TYR A 233 -11.69 -9.85 6.09
N LYS A 234 -11.03 -10.99 6.37
CA LYS A 234 -10.86 -11.50 7.73
C LYS A 234 -10.03 -10.57 8.61
N ALA A 235 -9.00 -9.93 8.04
CA ALA A 235 -8.21 -8.94 8.75
C ALA A 235 -9.06 -7.73 9.17
N VAL A 236 -9.98 -7.27 8.32
CA VAL A 236 -10.96 -6.24 8.66
C VAL A 236 -11.85 -6.67 9.82
N GLU A 237 -12.38 -7.90 9.78
CA GLU A 237 -13.24 -8.46 10.84
C GLU A 237 -12.53 -8.59 12.18
N SER A 238 -11.20 -8.71 12.20
CA SER A 238 -10.40 -8.86 13.43
C SER A 238 -10.43 -7.63 14.34
N GLY A 239 -10.71 -6.44 13.78
CA GLY A 239 -10.70 -5.17 14.51
C GLY A 239 -9.31 -4.69 14.97
N ALA A 240 -8.23 -5.36 14.52
CA ALA A 240 -6.86 -5.03 14.92
C ALA A 240 -6.21 -3.94 14.06
N TRP A 241 -6.86 -3.51 12.99
CA TRP A 241 -6.31 -2.63 11.97
C TRP A 241 -7.07 -1.32 11.87
N LYS A 242 -6.38 -0.25 11.47
CA LYS A 242 -7.07 0.92 10.91
C LYS A 242 -7.58 0.55 9.52
N VAL A 243 -8.88 0.55 9.34
CA VAL A 243 -9.54 0.11 8.11
C VAL A 243 -10.09 1.30 7.34
N ASN A 244 -9.79 1.35 6.06
CA ASN A 244 -10.33 2.28 5.09
C ASN A 244 -11.01 1.51 3.95
N VAL A 245 -12.14 2.01 3.48
CA VAL A 245 -12.90 1.40 2.39
C VAL A 245 -13.15 2.43 1.30
N TYR A 246 -12.77 2.10 0.08
CA TYR A 246 -12.92 2.95 -1.10
C TYR A 246 -13.68 2.16 -2.19
N PRO A 247 -15.02 2.16 -2.14
CA PRO A 247 -15.84 1.44 -3.12
C PRO A 247 -15.90 2.17 -4.46
N VAL A 248 -16.25 1.46 -5.51
CA VAL A 248 -16.57 2.04 -6.82
C VAL A 248 -17.77 2.99 -6.71
N CYS A 249 -18.76 2.62 -5.91
CA CYS A 249 -19.99 3.37 -5.70
C CYS A 249 -20.45 3.24 -4.25
N GLU A 250 -20.93 4.33 -3.65
CA GLU A 250 -21.37 4.34 -2.24
C GLU A 250 -22.59 3.47 -2.00
N LYS A 251 -23.51 3.42 -2.97
CA LYS A 251 -24.77 2.67 -2.86
C LYS A 251 -25.02 1.88 -4.13
N PHE A 252 -25.35 0.61 -3.98
CA PHE A 252 -25.71 -0.25 -5.10
C PHE A 252 -26.95 -1.09 -4.75
N PRO A 253 -27.93 -1.22 -5.67
CA PRO A 253 -28.01 -0.58 -6.99
C PRO A 253 -28.31 0.92 -6.92
N CYS A 254 -27.83 1.68 -7.90
CA CYS A 254 -28.10 3.10 -8.06
C CYS A 254 -28.32 3.46 -9.53
N THR A 255 -29.01 4.57 -9.79
CA THR A 255 -29.10 5.15 -11.14
C THR A 255 -27.81 5.93 -11.47
N PRO A 256 -27.57 6.27 -12.76
CA PRO A 256 -26.41 7.11 -13.12
C PRO A 256 -26.38 8.46 -12.40
N GLU A 257 -27.53 9.05 -12.11
CA GLU A 257 -27.68 10.33 -11.42
C GLU A 257 -27.37 10.22 -9.91
N GLU A 258 -27.58 9.03 -9.34
CA GLU A 258 -27.31 8.73 -7.93
C GLU A 258 -25.89 8.21 -7.70
N PHE A 259 -25.14 7.94 -8.79
CA PHE A 259 -23.78 7.43 -8.67
C PHE A 259 -22.90 8.44 -7.95
N ARG A 260 -22.27 7.95 -6.89
CA ARG A 260 -21.22 8.65 -6.16
C ARG A 260 -20.08 7.66 -5.96
N GLY A 261 -18.94 7.99 -6.51
CA GLY A 261 -17.76 7.13 -6.45
C GLY A 261 -16.67 7.71 -5.57
N SER A 262 -15.77 6.87 -5.11
CA SER A 262 -14.62 7.33 -4.31
C SER A 262 -13.54 8.04 -5.14
N TRP A 263 -13.64 7.99 -6.47
CA TRP A 263 -12.68 8.60 -7.40
C TRP A 263 -12.96 10.07 -7.71
N GLU A 264 -14.07 10.62 -7.29
CA GLU A 264 -14.48 12.02 -7.57
C GLU A 264 -13.68 13.07 -6.78
#